data_7c0651d8e718c56ce861a78203092bc8
#
_entry.id   7c0651d8e718c56ce861a78203092bc8
#
_cell.length_a   1.000
_cell.length_b   1.000
_cell.length_c   1.000
_cell.angle_alpha   90.00
_cell.angle_beta   90.00
_cell.angle_gamma   90.00
#
_symmetry.space_group_name_H-M   'P 1'
#
loop_
_entity.id
_entity.type
_entity.pdbx_description
1 polymer ?
#
loop_
_entity_poly.entity_id
_entity_poly.type
_entity_poly.pdbx_seq_one_letter_code
_entity_poly.pdbx_strand_id
1 'polypeptide(L)'
;GLPVGDNYSSYVDVERDYLVWNVFAAPEFSTKPSTWCYPFAGCVSYRGYFSKDRALRYAKNLENQGFDVYTGGVAAYSTLGWFDDPITSTIINRSSNQLARLIFHELAHQVVYIPGDTTFNESFATVVENEGLRRWLSLLGQTDTIDRINSRQLQRQQFVDLVTSYRDTLSILYEDDLPDTLKRRKKQELQDELRQEFFLLSEEWGSGGGYESWFANSLNNAQLSTVTSYNDLVPNF
;
A
#
# COMPACT_ATOMS: atom_id res chain seq x y z
N GLY A 1 2.91 2.76 26.05
CA GLY A 1 2.50 1.64 25.20
C GLY A 1 1.39 2.08 24.28
N LEU A 2 1.12 1.33 23.22
CA LEU A 2 -0.03 1.58 22.34
C LEU A 2 -1.34 1.32 23.12
N PRO A 3 -2.41 2.11 22.90
CA PRO A 3 -3.71 1.85 23.49
C PRO A 3 -4.31 0.61 22.81
N VAL A 4 -4.49 -0.47 23.54
CA VAL A 4 -5.04 -1.71 22.99
C VAL A 4 -6.54 -1.81 23.27
N GLY A 5 -6.99 -1.43 24.49
CA GLY A 5 -8.38 -1.63 24.91
C GLY A 5 -8.80 -3.09 24.70
N ASP A 6 -9.99 -3.30 24.18
CA ASP A 6 -10.50 -4.62 23.77
C ASP A 6 -10.26 -4.93 22.29
N ASN A 7 -9.47 -4.08 21.58
CA ASN A 7 -9.09 -4.33 20.18
C ASN A 7 -8.35 -5.66 20.05
N TYR A 8 -8.67 -6.41 19.01
CA TYR A 8 -8.06 -7.71 18.66
C TYR A 8 -8.22 -8.79 19.73
N SER A 9 -9.16 -8.63 20.66
CA SER A 9 -9.49 -9.60 21.71
C SER A 9 -10.58 -10.61 21.27
N SER A 10 -11.27 -10.33 20.16
CA SER A 10 -12.32 -11.17 19.59
C SER A 10 -11.96 -11.64 18.17
N TYR A 11 -12.62 -12.71 17.71
CA TYR A 11 -12.46 -13.26 16.36
C TYR A 11 -13.78 -13.20 15.59
N VAL A 12 -13.68 -12.84 14.28
CA VAL A 12 -14.82 -12.85 13.36
C VAL A 12 -14.41 -13.53 12.05
N ASP A 13 -15.17 -14.55 11.65
CA ASP A 13 -15.06 -15.12 10.30
C ASP A 13 -15.91 -14.27 9.34
N VAL A 14 -15.23 -13.71 8.33
CA VAL A 14 -15.89 -12.85 7.31
C VAL A 14 -16.16 -13.58 6.01
N GLU A 15 -15.83 -14.88 5.91
CA GLU A 15 -16.10 -15.78 4.77
C GLU A 15 -15.65 -15.23 3.41
N ARG A 16 -14.52 -14.47 3.38
CA ARG A 16 -13.96 -13.85 2.18
C ARG A 16 -12.46 -13.57 2.35
N ASP A 17 -11.73 -13.42 1.23
CA ASP A 17 -10.28 -13.24 1.21
C ASP A 17 -9.83 -11.86 1.71
N TYR A 18 -10.66 -10.83 1.52
CA TYR A 18 -10.35 -9.45 1.89
C TYR A 18 -11.53 -8.77 2.57
N LEU A 19 -11.22 -7.90 3.52
CA LEU A 19 -12.21 -7.16 4.29
C LEU A 19 -12.81 -6.00 3.47
N VAL A 20 -11.94 -5.28 2.78
CA VAL A 20 -12.25 -4.10 1.95
C VAL A 20 -11.56 -4.23 0.60
N TRP A 21 -12.18 -3.70 -0.44
CA TRP A 21 -11.61 -3.53 -1.77
C TRP A 21 -11.43 -2.03 -2.02
N ASN A 22 -10.17 -1.59 -2.09
CA ASN A 22 -9.85 -0.20 -2.38
C ASN A 22 -9.68 0.01 -3.89
N VAL A 23 -10.36 1.03 -4.41
CA VAL A 23 -10.21 1.50 -5.79
C VAL A 23 -9.40 2.78 -5.78
N PHE A 24 -8.28 2.76 -6.48
CA PHE A 24 -7.39 3.90 -6.74
C PHE A 24 -7.60 4.35 -8.18
N ALA A 25 -7.51 5.63 -8.43
CA ALA A 25 -7.56 6.18 -9.78
C ALA A 25 -6.58 7.34 -9.93
N ALA A 26 -6.09 7.53 -11.15
CA ALA A 26 -5.31 8.69 -11.55
C ALA A 26 -5.67 9.08 -12.99
N PRO A 27 -5.60 10.36 -13.38
CA PRO A 27 -5.73 10.73 -14.78
C PRO A 27 -4.66 10.05 -15.64
N GLU A 28 -4.97 9.77 -16.90
CA GLU A 28 -4.07 9.06 -17.84
C GLU A 28 -2.65 9.65 -17.89
N PHE A 29 -2.55 10.98 -17.83
CA PHE A 29 -1.28 11.72 -17.85
C PHE A 29 -1.06 12.48 -16.54
N SER A 30 -1.17 11.78 -15.40
CA SER A 30 -0.84 12.35 -14.10
C SER A 30 -0.40 11.25 -13.14
N THR A 31 0.68 11.47 -12.41
CA THR A 31 1.12 10.60 -11.32
C THR A 31 0.44 10.93 -9.99
N LYS A 32 -0.38 12.01 -9.96
CA LYS A 32 -1.14 12.38 -8.77
C LYS A 32 -2.45 11.57 -8.71
N PRO A 33 -2.70 10.84 -7.62
CA PRO A 33 -3.95 10.10 -7.47
C PRO A 33 -5.14 11.03 -7.34
N SER A 34 -6.29 10.56 -7.82
CA SER A 34 -7.58 11.16 -7.50
C SER A 34 -7.88 10.98 -6.01
N THR A 35 -8.58 11.96 -5.42
CA THR A 35 -8.94 11.91 -4.00
C THR A 35 -10.46 11.94 -3.81
N TRP A 36 -10.92 11.27 -2.75
CA TRP A 36 -12.32 11.27 -2.30
C TRP A 36 -12.39 11.84 -0.90
N CYS A 37 -13.28 12.82 -0.71
CA CYS A 37 -13.39 13.52 0.56
C CYS A 37 -14.62 13.04 1.36
N TYR A 38 -14.42 12.75 2.63
CA TYR A 38 -15.43 12.28 3.57
C TYR A 38 -15.51 13.23 4.77
N PRO A 39 -16.71 13.40 5.38
CA PRO A 39 -16.89 14.39 6.46
C PRO A 39 -15.97 14.24 7.66
N PHE A 40 -15.57 13.02 7.99
CA PHE A 40 -14.76 12.74 9.19
C PHE A 40 -13.34 12.27 8.86
N ALA A 41 -13.17 11.49 7.79
CA ALA A 41 -11.86 10.96 7.39
C ALA A 41 -11.02 11.95 6.56
N GLY A 42 -11.59 13.09 6.14
CA GLY A 42 -10.95 14.00 5.22
C GLY A 42 -10.88 13.45 3.79
N CYS A 43 -9.88 13.90 3.01
CA CYS A 43 -9.70 13.46 1.63
C CYS A 43 -8.64 12.34 1.60
N VAL A 44 -8.99 11.20 1.00
CA VAL A 44 -8.12 10.02 0.86
C VAL A 44 -7.94 9.66 -0.61
N SER A 45 -6.82 9.03 -0.93
CA SER A 45 -6.43 8.67 -2.30
C SER A 45 -7.07 7.37 -2.82
N TYR A 46 -8.06 6.85 -2.13
CA TYR A 46 -8.77 5.63 -2.52
C TYR A 46 -10.23 5.68 -2.12
N ARG A 47 -11.03 4.79 -2.72
CA ARG A 47 -12.42 4.55 -2.32
C ARG A 47 -12.62 3.09 -1.96
N GLY A 48 -12.97 2.84 -0.68
CA GLY A 48 -13.18 1.50 -0.12
C GLY A 48 -14.59 0.95 -0.37
N TYR A 49 -14.65 -0.36 -0.62
CA TYR A 49 -15.89 -1.11 -0.79
C TYR A 49 -15.83 -2.44 -0.04
N PHE A 50 -16.86 -2.78 0.72
CA PHE A 50 -17.00 -4.10 1.33
C PHE A 50 -17.42 -5.20 0.34
N SER A 51 -17.84 -4.84 -0.88
CA SER A 51 -18.21 -5.76 -1.96
C SER A 51 -17.25 -5.63 -3.13
N LYS A 52 -16.62 -6.76 -3.52
CA LYS A 52 -15.72 -6.85 -4.68
C LYS A 52 -16.41 -6.39 -5.96
N ASP A 53 -17.65 -6.87 -6.19
CA ASP A 53 -18.40 -6.53 -7.40
C ASP A 53 -18.73 -5.05 -7.51
N ARG A 54 -18.99 -4.40 -6.37
CA ARG A 54 -19.20 -2.94 -6.34
C ARG A 54 -17.92 -2.18 -6.65
N ALA A 55 -16.78 -2.61 -6.08
CA ALA A 55 -15.47 -2.04 -6.38
C ALA A 55 -15.16 -2.15 -7.88
N LEU A 56 -15.30 -3.36 -8.45
CA LEU A 56 -15.01 -3.60 -9.86
C LEU A 56 -15.92 -2.83 -10.82
N ARG A 57 -17.21 -2.71 -10.51
CA ARG A 57 -18.14 -1.87 -11.30
C ARG A 57 -17.73 -0.39 -11.25
N TYR A 58 -17.33 0.09 -10.09
CA TYR A 58 -16.88 1.47 -9.96
C TYR A 58 -15.55 1.71 -10.68
N ALA A 59 -14.60 0.79 -10.54
CA ALA A 59 -13.34 0.80 -11.28
C ALA A 59 -13.59 0.87 -12.78
N LYS A 60 -14.46 0.00 -13.32
CA LYS A 60 -14.81 -0.02 -14.75
C LYS A 60 -15.45 1.29 -15.23
N ASN A 61 -16.25 1.94 -14.39
CA ASN A 61 -16.82 3.25 -14.72
C ASN A 61 -15.72 4.33 -14.84
N LEU A 62 -14.72 4.31 -13.97
CA LEU A 62 -13.58 5.25 -14.04
C LEU A 62 -12.69 4.97 -15.27
N GLU A 63 -12.41 3.69 -15.58
CA GLU A 63 -11.69 3.31 -16.81
C GLU A 63 -12.40 3.83 -18.06
N ASN A 64 -13.74 3.70 -18.13
CA ASN A 64 -14.54 4.21 -19.25
C ASN A 64 -14.50 5.74 -19.38
N GLN A 65 -14.12 6.45 -18.31
CA GLN A 65 -13.89 7.90 -18.29
C GLN A 65 -12.44 8.28 -18.65
N GLY A 66 -11.58 7.30 -18.93
CA GLY A 66 -10.18 7.52 -19.31
C GLY A 66 -9.20 7.62 -18.13
N PHE A 67 -9.59 7.19 -16.94
CA PHE A 67 -8.66 7.10 -15.82
C PHE A 67 -7.86 5.80 -15.86
N ASP A 68 -6.61 5.88 -15.42
CA ASP A 68 -5.87 4.74 -14.93
C ASP A 68 -6.49 4.28 -13.61
N VAL A 69 -6.76 2.99 -13.46
CA VAL A 69 -7.43 2.46 -12.27
C VAL A 69 -6.72 1.23 -11.74
N TYR A 70 -6.60 1.13 -10.43
CA TYR A 70 -6.09 -0.04 -9.73
C TYR A 70 -7.05 -0.43 -8.61
N THR A 71 -7.32 -1.74 -8.48
CA THR A 71 -8.17 -2.27 -7.41
C THR A 71 -7.37 -3.26 -6.59
N GLY A 72 -7.21 -3.00 -5.30
CA GLY A 72 -6.49 -3.85 -4.34
C GLY A 72 -7.39 -4.33 -3.21
N GLY A 73 -7.22 -5.60 -2.81
CA GLY A 73 -7.87 -6.15 -1.63
C GLY A 73 -7.08 -5.81 -0.36
N VAL A 74 -7.78 -5.41 0.69
CA VAL A 74 -7.21 -5.07 2.00
C VAL A 74 -7.71 -6.09 3.02
N ALA A 75 -6.77 -6.79 3.64
CA ALA A 75 -7.08 -7.88 4.58
C ALA A 75 -7.41 -7.40 5.99
N ALA A 76 -6.94 -6.19 6.38
CA ALA A 76 -7.23 -5.56 7.66
C ALA A 76 -7.81 -4.17 7.45
N TYR A 77 -8.49 -3.67 8.46
CA TYR A 77 -9.06 -2.33 8.46
C TYR A 77 -9.15 -1.86 9.91
N SER A 78 -8.67 -0.66 10.18
CA SER A 78 -8.83 -0.02 11.49
C SER A 78 -10.03 0.91 11.49
N THR A 79 -10.85 0.83 12.53
CA THR A 79 -11.92 1.80 12.79
C THR A 79 -11.42 3.06 13.50
N LEU A 80 -10.10 3.25 13.57
CA LEU A 80 -9.45 4.39 14.24
C LEU A 80 -9.84 4.53 15.72
N GLY A 81 -10.16 3.41 16.38
CA GLY A 81 -10.58 3.38 17.79
C GLY A 81 -12.06 3.76 18.04
N TRP A 82 -12.88 3.90 16.99
CA TRP A 82 -14.34 4.10 17.16
C TRP A 82 -15.05 2.84 17.64
N PHE A 83 -14.50 1.66 17.33
CA PHE A 83 -14.99 0.36 17.76
C PHE A 83 -13.80 -0.52 18.13
N ASP A 84 -14.04 -1.59 18.91
CA ASP A 84 -13.06 -2.62 19.18
C ASP A 84 -12.91 -3.54 17.95
N ASP A 85 -11.83 -3.35 17.19
CA ASP A 85 -11.59 -4.09 15.97
C ASP A 85 -11.26 -5.56 16.28
N PRO A 86 -11.94 -6.55 15.65
CA PRO A 86 -11.68 -7.95 15.87
C PRO A 86 -10.48 -8.47 15.04
N ILE A 87 -9.91 -9.60 15.44
CA ILE A 87 -9.11 -10.43 14.53
C ILE A 87 -10.07 -11.11 13.55
N THR A 88 -9.82 -10.97 12.26
CA THR A 88 -10.67 -11.55 11.21
C THR A 88 -10.03 -12.77 10.56
N SER A 89 -10.86 -13.62 9.92
CA SER A 89 -10.40 -14.78 9.14
C SER A 89 -9.42 -14.40 8.03
N THR A 90 -9.44 -13.16 7.55
CA THR A 90 -8.51 -12.63 6.52
C THR A 90 -7.07 -12.47 7.02
N ILE A 91 -6.84 -12.43 8.33
CA ILE A 91 -5.52 -12.17 8.91
C ILE A 91 -5.03 -13.26 9.87
N ILE A 92 -5.92 -14.05 10.48
CA ILE A 92 -5.56 -15.01 11.55
C ILE A 92 -4.54 -16.06 11.10
N ASN A 93 -4.55 -16.45 9.82
CA ASN A 93 -3.65 -17.47 9.27
C ASN A 93 -2.25 -16.93 8.90
N ARG A 94 -1.97 -15.66 9.19
CA ARG A 94 -0.63 -15.09 9.02
C ARG A 94 0.33 -15.65 10.06
N SER A 95 1.63 -15.61 9.76
CA SER A 95 2.64 -15.91 10.78
C SER A 95 2.53 -14.93 11.96
N SER A 96 2.93 -15.35 13.17
CA SER A 96 2.89 -14.49 14.36
C SER A 96 3.58 -13.13 14.13
N ASN A 97 4.70 -13.13 13.38
CA ASN A 97 5.43 -11.89 13.08
C ASN A 97 4.64 -10.98 12.14
N GLN A 98 3.97 -11.55 11.13
CA GLN A 98 3.12 -10.78 10.21
C GLN A 98 1.86 -10.25 10.90
N LEU A 99 1.30 -11.03 11.83
CA LEU A 99 0.14 -10.61 12.63
C LEU A 99 0.53 -9.51 13.61
N ALA A 100 1.63 -9.67 14.35
CA ALA A 100 2.14 -8.64 15.27
C ALA A 100 2.43 -7.32 14.54
N ARG A 101 3.08 -7.41 13.38
CA ARG A 101 3.36 -6.27 12.53
C ARG A 101 2.09 -5.52 12.13
N LEU A 102 1.09 -6.25 11.65
CA LEU A 102 -0.21 -5.69 11.28
C LEU A 102 -0.89 -5.00 12.46
N ILE A 103 -0.94 -5.65 13.62
CA ILE A 103 -1.56 -5.09 14.83
C ILE A 103 -0.85 -3.80 15.26
N PHE A 104 0.49 -3.75 15.23
CA PHE A 104 1.23 -2.53 15.52
C PHE A 104 0.89 -1.39 14.56
N HIS A 105 0.72 -1.70 13.26
CA HIS A 105 0.32 -0.74 12.24
C HIS A 105 -1.06 -0.15 12.54
N GLU A 106 -2.07 -1.01 12.70
CA GLU A 106 -3.45 -0.58 12.93
C GLU A 106 -3.62 0.18 14.26
N LEU A 107 -2.92 -0.25 15.32
CA LEU A 107 -2.91 0.47 16.60
C LEU A 107 -2.22 1.83 16.51
N ALA A 108 -1.26 2.01 15.60
CA ALA A 108 -0.63 3.30 15.39
C ALA A 108 -1.63 4.36 14.92
N HIS A 109 -2.58 3.99 14.05
CA HIS A 109 -3.65 4.87 13.59
C HIS A 109 -4.59 5.35 14.71
N GLN A 110 -4.69 4.59 15.81
CA GLN A 110 -5.46 5.01 16.99
C GLN A 110 -4.70 6.02 17.87
N VAL A 111 -3.36 6.08 17.73
CA VAL A 111 -2.52 7.04 18.50
C VAL A 111 -2.46 8.37 17.80
N VAL A 112 -2.24 8.37 16.49
CA VAL A 112 -2.14 9.57 15.66
C VAL A 112 -2.83 9.33 14.33
N TYR A 113 -3.78 10.18 14.01
CA TYR A 113 -4.43 10.23 12.71
C TYR A 113 -4.69 11.69 12.31
N ILE A 114 -4.17 12.10 11.17
CA ILE A 114 -4.36 13.45 10.61
C ILE A 114 -5.35 13.35 9.45
N PRO A 115 -6.58 13.85 9.59
CA PRO A 115 -7.58 13.80 8.53
C PRO A 115 -7.08 14.48 7.25
N GLY A 116 -7.12 13.75 6.14
CA GLY A 116 -6.71 14.25 4.82
C GLY A 116 -5.22 14.08 4.49
N ASP A 117 -4.39 13.59 5.41
CA ASP A 117 -2.97 13.31 5.16
C ASP A 117 -2.69 11.81 5.23
N THR A 118 -3.06 11.09 4.17
CA THR A 118 -2.82 9.65 4.04
C THR A 118 -1.33 9.32 4.11
N THR A 119 -0.49 10.12 3.45
CA THR A 119 0.97 9.87 3.41
C THR A 119 1.57 9.91 4.81
N PHE A 120 1.24 10.93 5.61
CA PHE A 120 1.68 11.00 7.00
C PHE A 120 1.18 9.80 7.82
N ASN A 121 -0.12 9.50 7.76
CA ASN A 121 -0.74 8.46 8.58
C ASN A 121 -0.13 7.08 8.31
N GLU A 122 0.06 6.71 7.05
CA GLU A 122 0.63 5.43 6.66
C GLU A 122 2.13 5.34 6.95
N SER A 123 2.88 6.43 6.75
CA SER A 123 4.31 6.46 7.07
C SER A 123 4.55 6.34 8.58
N PHE A 124 3.77 7.05 9.39
CA PHE A 124 3.83 6.91 10.86
C PHE A 124 3.51 5.49 11.30
N ALA A 125 2.43 4.89 10.78
CA ALA A 125 2.06 3.52 11.11
C ALA A 125 3.14 2.52 10.68
N THR A 126 3.78 2.72 9.53
CA THR A 126 4.90 1.91 9.04
C THR A 126 6.11 1.95 9.98
N VAL A 127 6.46 3.12 10.53
CA VAL A 127 7.55 3.23 11.50
C VAL A 127 7.21 2.53 12.82
N VAL A 128 5.99 2.72 13.33
CA VAL A 128 5.53 2.06 14.56
C VAL A 128 5.50 0.53 14.40
N GLU A 129 5.03 0.02 13.25
CA GLU A 129 5.03 -1.42 12.99
C GLU A 129 6.44 -2.01 12.98
N ASN A 130 7.40 -1.34 12.33
CA ASN A 130 8.78 -1.81 12.21
C ASN A 130 9.47 -1.83 13.58
N GLU A 131 9.40 -0.74 14.33
CA GLU A 131 10.04 -0.64 15.64
C GLU A 131 9.32 -1.53 16.69
N GLY A 132 7.99 -1.61 16.63
CA GLY A 132 7.21 -2.51 17.49
C GLY A 132 7.59 -3.98 17.27
N LEU A 133 7.69 -4.41 16.02
CA LEU A 133 8.12 -5.76 15.67
C LEU A 133 9.55 -6.05 16.14
N ARG A 134 10.48 -5.11 15.92
CA ARG A 134 11.88 -5.25 16.37
C ARG A 134 11.97 -5.44 17.88
N ARG A 135 11.25 -4.61 18.66
CA ARG A 135 11.22 -4.72 20.14
C ARG A 135 10.61 -6.04 20.59
N TRP A 136 9.50 -6.45 19.98
CA TRP A 136 8.82 -7.69 20.32
C TRP A 136 9.71 -8.91 20.07
N LEU A 137 10.37 -8.98 18.90
CA LEU A 137 11.33 -10.05 18.59
C LEU A 137 12.54 -10.07 19.52
N SER A 138 13.05 -8.89 19.89
CA SER A 138 14.14 -8.78 20.86
C SER A 138 13.75 -9.35 22.23
N LEU A 139 12.53 -9.08 22.70
CA LEU A 139 11.99 -9.64 23.95
C LEU A 139 11.84 -11.16 23.89
N LEU A 140 11.57 -11.73 22.69
CA LEU A 140 11.48 -13.17 22.48
C LEU A 140 12.84 -13.83 22.22
N GLY A 141 13.94 -13.08 22.18
CA GLY A 141 15.27 -13.60 21.87
C GLY A 141 15.45 -14.08 20.43
N GLN A 142 14.59 -13.63 19.48
CA GLN A 142 14.58 -14.05 18.07
C GLN A 142 15.47 -13.15 17.20
N THR A 143 16.75 -13.05 17.51
CA THR A 143 17.71 -12.17 16.80
C THR A 143 17.89 -12.53 15.33
N ASP A 144 17.98 -13.82 14.98
CA ASP A 144 18.13 -14.26 13.58
C ASP A 144 16.92 -13.86 12.70
N THR A 145 15.75 -13.72 13.34
CA THR A 145 14.55 -13.23 12.64
C THR A 145 14.64 -11.74 12.36
N ILE A 146 15.30 -10.97 13.22
CA ILE A 146 15.54 -9.54 13.02
C ILE A 146 16.39 -9.32 11.75
N ASP A 147 17.44 -10.09 11.54
CA ASP A 147 18.31 -9.96 10.35
C ASP A 147 17.54 -10.25 9.05
N ARG A 148 16.67 -11.26 9.08
CA ARG A 148 15.79 -11.55 7.93
C ARG A 148 14.79 -10.43 7.66
N ILE A 149 14.27 -9.79 8.70
CA ILE A 149 13.36 -8.65 8.58
C ILE A 149 14.11 -7.43 8.02
N ASN A 150 15.32 -7.15 8.50
CA ASN A 150 16.15 -6.07 7.99
C ASN A 150 16.45 -6.25 6.49
N SER A 151 16.78 -7.47 6.07
CA SER A 151 16.98 -7.78 4.65
C SER A 151 15.71 -7.52 3.82
N ARG A 152 14.53 -7.92 4.32
CA ARG A 152 13.25 -7.63 3.64
C ARG A 152 12.91 -6.15 3.62
N GLN A 153 13.26 -5.40 4.66
CA GLN A 153 13.09 -3.94 4.67
C GLN A 153 13.97 -3.27 3.60
N LEU A 154 15.22 -3.72 3.45
CA LEU A 154 16.08 -3.24 2.38
C LEU A 154 15.49 -3.54 1.00
N GLN A 155 15.03 -4.76 0.75
CA GLN A 155 14.35 -5.13 -0.51
C GLN A 155 13.11 -4.25 -0.75
N ARG A 156 12.32 -3.98 0.29
CA ARG A 156 11.16 -3.08 0.20
C ARG A 156 11.59 -1.66 -0.18
N GLN A 157 12.64 -1.14 0.45
CA GLN A 157 13.16 0.19 0.13
C GLN A 157 13.62 0.27 -1.33
N GLN A 158 14.40 -0.70 -1.80
CA GLN A 158 14.85 -0.78 -3.19
C GLN A 158 13.66 -0.82 -4.17
N PHE A 159 12.59 -1.58 -3.86
CA PHE A 159 11.37 -1.60 -4.65
C PHE A 159 10.68 -0.22 -4.68
N VAL A 160 10.56 0.44 -3.52
CA VAL A 160 9.95 1.77 -3.40
C VAL A 160 10.75 2.81 -4.20
N ASP A 161 12.07 2.81 -4.06
CA ASP A 161 12.96 3.73 -4.76
C ASP A 161 12.87 3.53 -6.28
N LEU A 162 12.83 2.27 -6.74
CA LEU A 162 12.66 1.94 -8.14
C LEU A 162 11.33 2.48 -8.69
N VAL A 163 10.21 2.17 -8.05
CA VAL A 163 8.88 2.62 -8.50
C VAL A 163 8.77 4.14 -8.45
N THR A 164 9.33 4.79 -7.44
CA THR A 164 9.31 6.24 -7.28
C THR A 164 10.10 6.92 -8.40
N SER A 165 11.29 6.43 -8.76
CA SER A 165 12.10 7.00 -9.84
C SER A 165 11.37 6.98 -11.19
N TYR A 166 10.67 5.90 -11.50
CA TYR A 166 9.85 5.80 -12.72
C TYR A 166 8.60 6.68 -12.67
N ARG A 167 7.96 6.79 -11.49
CA ARG A 167 6.85 7.72 -11.29
C ARG A 167 7.27 9.17 -11.54
N ASP A 168 8.44 9.58 -11.06
CA ASP A 168 8.96 10.93 -11.24
C ASP A 168 9.33 11.18 -12.70
N THR A 169 9.91 10.21 -13.39
CA THR A 169 10.17 10.27 -14.85
C THR A 169 8.87 10.41 -15.64
N LEU A 170 7.83 9.66 -15.27
CA LEU A 170 6.49 9.81 -15.87
C LEU A 170 5.87 11.19 -15.59
N SER A 171 6.08 11.74 -14.39
CA SER A 171 5.59 13.09 -14.08
C SER A 171 6.20 14.12 -15.00
N ILE A 172 7.51 14.07 -15.23
CA ILE A 172 8.22 14.93 -16.18
C ILE A 172 7.69 14.74 -17.60
N LEU A 173 7.54 13.50 -18.06
CA LEU A 173 6.97 13.19 -19.38
C LEU A 173 5.59 13.82 -19.59
N TYR A 174 4.76 13.85 -18.56
CA TYR A 174 3.39 14.38 -18.67
C TYR A 174 3.34 15.91 -18.72
N GLU A 175 4.35 16.59 -18.18
CA GLU A 175 4.50 18.05 -18.25
C GLU A 175 5.01 18.53 -19.63
N ASP A 176 5.64 17.65 -20.42
CA ASP A 176 6.12 17.98 -21.77
C ASP A 176 4.94 18.33 -22.71
N ASP A 177 5.19 19.26 -23.63
CA ASP A 177 4.25 19.61 -24.71
C ASP A 177 4.35 18.62 -25.87
N LEU A 178 3.95 17.37 -25.62
CA LEU A 178 3.96 16.27 -26.59
C LEU A 178 2.52 15.85 -26.94
N PRO A 179 2.28 15.38 -28.19
CA PRO A 179 0.99 14.79 -28.54
C PRO A 179 0.66 13.58 -27.64
N ASP A 180 -0.61 13.42 -27.29
CA ASP A 180 -1.08 12.32 -26.43
C ASP A 180 -0.65 10.94 -26.91
N THR A 181 -0.66 10.71 -28.21
CA THR A 181 -0.21 9.44 -28.81
C THR A 181 1.26 9.14 -28.49
N LEU A 182 2.10 10.16 -28.46
CA LEU A 182 3.51 10.03 -28.14
C LEU A 182 3.70 9.85 -26.61
N LYS A 183 2.94 10.58 -25.80
CA LYS A 183 2.92 10.38 -24.34
C LYS A 183 2.53 8.96 -23.98
N ARG A 184 1.48 8.38 -24.61
CA ARG A 184 1.06 6.98 -24.37
C ARG A 184 2.15 5.99 -24.71
N ARG A 185 2.83 6.16 -25.85
CA ARG A 185 3.93 5.28 -26.24
C ARG A 185 5.08 5.33 -25.24
N LYS A 186 5.54 6.53 -24.89
CA LYS A 186 6.63 6.70 -23.91
C LYS A 186 6.25 6.20 -22.51
N LYS A 187 4.99 6.40 -22.08
CA LYS A 187 4.45 5.83 -20.86
C LYS A 187 4.58 4.30 -20.85
N GLN A 188 4.20 3.64 -21.94
CA GLN A 188 4.31 2.18 -22.08
C GLN A 188 5.77 1.73 -22.05
N GLU A 189 6.67 2.42 -22.78
CA GLU A 189 8.10 2.14 -22.78
C GLU A 189 8.68 2.19 -21.37
N LEU A 190 8.41 3.26 -20.60
CA LEU A 190 8.86 3.40 -19.20
C LEU A 190 8.26 2.33 -18.27
N GLN A 191 7.02 1.90 -18.48
CA GLN A 191 6.41 0.83 -17.69
C GLN A 191 7.04 -0.53 -17.99
N ASP A 192 7.46 -0.78 -19.23
CA ASP A 192 8.15 -2.00 -19.63
C ASP A 192 9.61 -2.01 -19.12
N GLU A 193 10.29 -0.87 -19.14
CA GLU A 193 11.61 -0.68 -18.51
C GLU A 193 11.54 -0.93 -17.00
N LEU A 194 10.57 -0.36 -16.29
CA LEU A 194 10.36 -0.61 -14.86
C LEU A 194 10.22 -2.11 -14.55
N ARG A 195 9.47 -2.86 -15.39
CA ARG A 195 9.37 -4.32 -15.21
C ARG A 195 10.70 -5.02 -15.39
N GLN A 196 11.48 -4.63 -16.39
CA GLN A 196 12.78 -5.24 -16.65
C GLN A 196 13.76 -4.96 -15.51
N GLU A 197 13.82 -3.71 -15.02
CA GLU A 197 14.67 -3.37 -13.88
C GLU A 197 14.25 -4.08 -12.60
N PHE A 198 12.94 -4.17 -12.34
CA PHE A 198 12.46 -4.98 -11.22
C PHE A 198 12.85 -6.45 -11.34
N PHE A 199 12.75 -7.03 -12.54
CA PHE A 199 13.15 -8.42 -12.75
C PHE A 199 14.64 -8.62 -12.39
N LEU A 200 15.54 -7.75 -12.86
CA LEU A 200 16.96 -7.80 -12.51
C LEU A 200 17.20 -7.66 -11.00
N LEU A 201 16.53 -6.68 -10.38
CA LEU A 201 16.61 -6.46 -8.95
C LEU A 201 16.11 -7.68 -8.14
N SER A 202 15.06 -8.33 -8.59
CA SER A 202 14.50 -9.53 -7.95
C SER A 202 15.43 -10.76 -8.04
N GLU A 203 16.21 -10.86 -9.10
CA GLU A 203 17.25 -11.90 -9.23
C GLU A 203 18.38 -11.69 -8.20
N GLU A 204 18.80 -10.45 -7.95
CA GLU A 204 19.79 -10.12 -6.93
C GLU A 204 19.32 -10.52 -5.52
N TRP A 205 18.03 -10.46 -5.24
CA TRP A 205 17.46 -10.89 -3.96
C TRP A 205 17.39 -12.42 -3.80
N GLY A 206 17.62 -13.18 -4.87
CA GLY A 206 17.50 -14.64 -4.88
C GLY A 206 16.06 -15.18 -4.79
N SER A 207 15.10 -14.28 -4.68
CA SER A 207 13.65 -14.54 -4.76
C SER A 207 12.96 -13.20 -4.98
N GLY A 208 11.90 -13.12 -5.74
CA GLY A 208 11.25 -11.85 -6.15
C GLY A 208 10.64 -10.98 -5.06
N GLY A 209 11.00 -11.19 -3.79
CA GLY A 209 10.59 -10.35 -2.66
C GLY A 209 9.08 -10.32 -2.37
N GLY A 210 8.27 -11.04 -3.18
CA GLY A 210 6.81 -11.07 -3.06
C GLY A 210 6.10 -9.99 -3.90
N TYR A 211 6.82 -9.28 -4.78
CA TYR A 211 6.24 -8.22 -5.64
C TYR A 211 5.88 -8.70 -7.05
N GLU A 212 6.09 -9.97 -7.39
CA GLU A 212 5.80 -10.53 -8.72
C GLU A 212 4.33 -10.37 -9.11
N SER A 213 3.42 -10.58 -8.15
CA SER A 213 1.98 -10.41 -8.36
C SER A 213 1.60 -8.94 -8.64
N TRP A 214 2.36 -7.99 -8.09
CA TRP A 214 2.14 -6.57 -8.34
C TRP A 214 2.48 -6.19 -9.78
N PHE A 215 3.49 -6.85 -10.39
CA PHE A 215 3.87 -6.68 -11.78
C PHE A 215 3.13 -7.59 -12.77
N ALA A 216 2.29 -8.53 -12.29
CA ALA A 216 1.62 -9.51 -13.15
C ALA A 216 0.63 -8.90 -14.15
N ASN A 217 0.06 -7.75 -13.83
CA ASN A 217 -0.86 -7.01 -14.69
C ASN A 217 -0.18 -5.80 -15.35
N SER A 218 -0.88 -5.13 -16.26
CA SER A 218 -0.40 -3.87 -16.84
C SER A 218 -0.25 -2.81 -15.76
N LEU A 219 0.92 -2.19 -15.69
CA LEU A 219 1.17 -1.08 -14.79
C LEU A 219 0.37 0.15 -15.23
N ASN A 220 0.00 1.01 -14.27
CA ASN A 220 -0.66 2.28 -14.55
C ASN A 220 -0.40 3.29 -13.42
N ASN A 221 -0.73 4.56 -13.65
CA ASN A 221 -0.44 5.63 -12.68
C ASN A 221 -1.13 5.42 -11.33
N ALA A 222 -2.35 4.88 -11.31
CA ALA A 222 -3.06 4.60 -10.08
C ALA A 222 -2.35 3.53 -9.24
N GLN A 223 -1.81 2.49 -9.88
CA GLN A 223 -1.03 1.45 -9.22
C GLN A 223 0.29 2.00 -8.67
N LEU A 224 1.03 2.79 -9.48
CA LEU A 224 2.28 3.41 -9.03
C LEU A 224 2.06 4.32 -7.82
N SER A 225 0.94 5.05 -7.75
CA SER A 225 0.62 5.93 -6.63
C SER A 225 0.40 5.20 -5.31
N THR A 226 0.04 3.91 -5.33
CA THR A 226 -0.14 3.14 -4.08
C THR A 226 1.17 2.93 -3.33
N VAL A 227 2.29 2.85 -4.03
CA VAL A 227 3.61 2.61 -3.41
C VAL A 227 4.08 3.84 -2.64
N THR A 228 3.89 5.03 -3.19
CA THR A 228 4.38 6.27 -2.59
C THR A 228 3.56 6.70 -1.37
N SER A 229 2.24 6.54 -1.39
CA SER A 229 1.36 6.92 -0.28
C SER A 229 1.75 6.27 1.06
N TYR A 230 2.39 5.11 1.03
CA TYR A 230 2.78 4.37 2.23
C TYR A 230 4.22 4.60 2.69
N ASN A 231 5.06 5.27 1.89
CA ASN A 231 6.50 5.27 2.15
C ASN A 231 7.17 6.66 2.08
N ASP A 232 6.53 7.68 1.52
CA ASP A 232 7.16 8.97 1.21
C ASP A 232 7.78 9.67 2.44
N LEU A 233 7.20 9.53 3.63
CA LEU A 233 7.68 10.19 4.85
C LEU A 233 8.35 9.25 5.86
N VAL A 234 8.45 7.95 5.58
CA VAL A 234 9.10 7.00 6.51
C VAL A 234 10.51 7.42 6.94
N PRO A 235 11.38 7.96 6.05
CA PRO A 235 12.70 8.43 6.46
C PRO A 235 12.69 9.64 7.40
N ASN A 236 11.56 10.33 7.57
CA ASN A 236 11.45 11.52 8.40
C ASN A 236 11.03 11.24 9.85
N PHE A 237 10.72 9.99 10.19
CA PHE A 237 10.38 9.51 11.53
C PHE A 237 11.50 8.67 12.13
#